data_df08f14df67f44b06a47fece2e36e84f
#
_entry.id   df08f14df67f44b06a47fece2e36e84f
#
_cell.length_a   1.000
_cell.length_b   1.000
_cell.length_c   1.000
_cell.angle_alpha   90.00
_cell.angle_beta   90.00
_cell.angle_gamma   90.00
#
_symmetry.space_group_name_H-M   'P 1'
#
loop_
_entity.id
_entity.type
_entity.pdbx_description
1 polymer ?
#
loop_
_entity_poly.entity_id
_entity_poly.type
_entity_poly.pdbx_seq_one_letter_code
_entity_poly.pdbx_strand_id
1 'polypeptide(L)'
;MRRLLQKILFWVFPQLSILKSEEYDFTKLRSWQHNVKKGKNVRIDPVSLLSDMEIGDYSYLSDNAIVSNTSIGKFCSIGPNFFCGWGVHPTEGISTSPVFYSSKAKFSFSKEDKIDEHPKITIGNDVFIGANVTVLEGVTIGDGAVIGAGAVVSKDIPPYAIAVGSPIQIKKYRFMENQIQALQRIQWWNFDEEQLKEVEQRFFDVDGFIEKFDKA
;
A
#
# COMPACT_ATOMS: atom_id res chain seq x y z
N MET A 1 -26.07 -6.09 -36.68
CA MET A 1 -26.35 -4.85 -35.93
C MET A 1 -26.01 -5.00 -34.43
N ARG A 2 -26.60 -5.94 -33.68
CA ARG A 2 -26.39 -6.13 -32.25
C ARG A 2 -24.90 -6.36 -31.85
N ARG A 3 -24.15 -7.19 -32.59
CA ARG A 3 -22.70 -7.43 -32.35
C ARG A 3 -21.81 -6.21 -32.63
N LEU A 4 -22.19 -5.35 -33.56
CA LEU A 4 -21.45 -4.11 -33.87
C LEU A 4 -21.69 -3.07 -32.76
N LEU A 5 -22.92 -2.92 -32.30
CA LEU A 5 -23.28 -2.06 -31.19
C LEU A 5 -22.56 -2.49 -29.89
N GLN A 6 -22.46 -3.79 -29.64
CA GLN A 6 -21.68 -4.30 -28.49
C GLN A 6 -20.18 -3.94 -28.63
N LYS A 7 -19.56 -4.08 -29.79
CA LYS A 7 -18.16 -3.70 -30.00
C LYS A 7 -17.93 -2.22 -29.75
N ILE A 8 -18.82 -1.35 -30.25
CA ILE A 8 -18.76 0.10 -30.04
C ILE A 8 -18.94 0.42 -28.55
N LEU A 9 -19.92 -0.20 -27.89
CA LEU A 9 -20.17 0.01 -26.47
C LEU A 9 -18.94 -0.36 -25.60
N PHE A 10 -18.31 -1.49 -25.89
CA PHE A 10 -17.12 -1.94 -25.17
C PHE A 10 -15.84 -1.14 -25.53
N TRP A 11 -15.80 -0.50 -26.68
CA TRP A 11 -14.73 0.41 -27.06
C TRP A 11 -14.89 1.77 -26.35
N VAL A 12 -16.11 2.31 -26.29
CA VAL A 12 -16.41 3.58 -25.58
C VAL A 12 -16.35 3.43 -24.07
N PHE A 13 -16.78 2.27 -23.56
CA PHE A 13 -16.81 1.95 -22.13
C PHE A 13 -16.07 0.63 -21.88
N PRO A 14 -14.73 0.63 -21.81
CA PRO A 14 -13.94 -0.62 -21.62
C PRO A 14 -14.33 -1.39 -20.34
N GLN A 15 -14.79 -0.68 -19.32
CA GLN A 15 -15.27 -1.28 -18.06
C GLN A 15 -16.43 -2.26 -18.25
N LEU A 16 -17.26 -2.03 -19.28
CA LEU A 16 -18.38 -2.91 -19.61
C LEU A 16 -17.95 -4.22 -20.32
N SER A 17 -16.66 -4.36 -20.68
CA SER A 17 -16.14 -5.61 -21.28
C SER A 17 -16.31 -6.82 -20.34
N ILE A 18 -16.40 -6.59 -19.06
CA ILE A 18 -16.76 -7.57 -18.02
C ILE A 18 -18.10 -8.26 -18.27
N LEU A 19 -19.05 -7.57 -18.90
CA LEU A 19 -20.35 -8.15 -19.27
C LEU A 19 -20.27 -9.21 -20.40
N LYS A 20 -19.05 -9.46 -20.92
CA LYS A 20 -18.80 -10.53 -21.91
C LYS A 20 -18.56 -11.90 -21.25
N SER A 21 -18.16 -11.95 -19.99
CA SER A 21 -17.98 -13.21 -19.28
C SER A 21 -19.35 -13.78 -18.86
N GLU A 22 -19.48 -15.08 -18.85
CA GLU A 22 -20.69 -15.76 -18.36
C GLU A 22 -20.88 -15.54 -16.86
N GLU A 23 -19.82 -15.17 -16.15
CA GLU A 23 -19.85 -14.67 -14.77
C GLU A 23 -19.77 -13.12 -14.75
N TYR A 24 -20.89 -12.48 -14.44
CA TYR A 24 -20.97 -11.03 -14.30
C TYR A 24 -20.31 -10.58 -12.98
N ASP A 25 -19.06 -10.18 -13.05
CA ASP A 25 -18.34 -9.62 -11.90
C ASP A 25 -18.51 -8.08 -11.86
N PHE A 26 -19.59 -7.62 -11.26
CA PHE A 26 -19.88 -6.19 -11.10
C PHE A 26 -18.89 -5.48 -10.16
N THR A 27 -18.09 -6.22 -9.37
CA THR A 27 -17.12 -5.60 -8.45
C THR A 27 -16.02 -4.86 -9.19
N LYS A 28 -15.64 -5.33 -10.37
CA LYS A 28 -14.64 -4.66 -11.23
C LYS A 28 -15.12 -3.31 -11.79
N LEU A 29 -16.44 -3.11 -11.95
CA LEU A 29 -16.99 -1.81 -12.37
C LEU A 29 -16.82 -0.72 -11.30
N ARG A 30 -16.62 -1.10 -10.06
CA ARG A 30 -16.40 -0.19 -8.92
C ARG A 30 -14.92 0.09 -8.67
N SER A 31 -14.02 -0.55 -9.41
CA SER A 31 -12.58 -0.32 -9.29
C SER A 31 -12.14 0.82 -10.21
N TRP A 32 -11.29 1.70 -9.70
CA TRP A 32 -10.70 2.79 -10.44
C TRP A 32 -9.20 2.90 -10.13
N GLN A 33 -8.40 3.13 -11.17
CA GLN A 33 -6.96 3.25 -11.05
C GLN A 33 -6.47 4.44 -11.90
N HIS A 34 -5.70 5.33 -11.29
CA HIS A 34 -5.07 6.47 -11.93
C HIS A 34 -3.60 6.55 -11.52
N ASN A 35 -2.68 6.63 -12.50
CA ASN A 35 -1.25 6.73 -12.28
C ASN A 35 -0.72 5.65 -11.29
N VAL A 36 -1.06 4.38 -11.54
CA VAL A 36 -0.66 3.23 -10.72
C VAL A 36 0.47 2.47 -11.41
N LYS A 37 1.66 2.43 -10.79
CA LYS A 37 2.81 1.64 -11.26
C LYS A 37 2.84 0.31 -10.50
N LYS A 38 2.98 -0.79 -11.25
CA LYS A 38 2.98 -2.14 -10.70
C LYS A 38 4.26 -2.86 -11.08
N GLY A 39 4.87 -3.53 -10.11
CA GLY A 39 5.93 -4.49 -10.31
C GLY A 39 5.43 -5.81 -10.93
N LYS A 40 6.31 -6.80 -10.97
CA LYS A 40 6.00 -8.16 -11.44
C LYS A 40 5.13 -8.90 -10.41
N ASN A 41 4.23 -9.77 -10.91
CA ASN A 41 3.42 -10.66 -10.07
C ASN A 41 2.61 -9.94 -8.97
N VAL A 42 2.19 -8.70 -9.22
CA VAL A 42 1.33 -7.93 -8.32
C VAL A 42 -0.12 -8.37 -8.50
N ARG A 43 -0.81 -8.65 -7.37
CA ARG A 43 -2.25 -8.90 -7.36
C ARG A 43 -2.98 -7.74 -6.69
N ILE A 44 -4.03 -7.24 -7.33
CA ILE A 44 -4.94 -6.25 -6.78
C ILE A 44 -6.35 -6.80 -6.94
N ASP A 45 -6.97 -7.13 -5.81
CA ASP A 45 -8.32 -7.67 -5.79
C ASP A 45 -9.37 -6.57 -6.05
N PRO A 46 -10.58 -6.92 -6.50
CA PRO A 46 -11.58 -5.97 -6.96
C PRO A 46 -12.14 -5.08 -5.84
N VAL A 47 -12.86 -4.03 -6.30
CA VAL A 47 -13.31 -2.88 -5.52
C VAL A 47 -12.12 -2.12 -4.93
N SER A 48 -11.22 -1.66 -5.82
CA SER A 48 -10.07 -0.85 -5.43
C SER A 48 -10.14 0.54 -6.04
N LEU A 49 -9.86 1.57 -5.24
CA LEU A 49 -9.71 2.97 -5.67
C LEU A 49 -8.26 3.39 -5.43
N LEU A 50 -7.48 3.46 -6.51
CA LEU A 50 -6.03 3.64 -6.43
C LEU A 50 -5.60 4.85 -7.25
N SER A 51 -4.83 5.77 -6.66
CA SER A 51 -4.28 6.92 -7.36
C SER A 51 -2.85 7.23 -6.93
N ASP A 52 -2.04 7.63 -7.91
CA ASP A 52 -0.69 8.15 -7.69
C ASP A 52 0.14 7.27 -6.77
N MET A 53 0.18 5.97 -7.07
CA MET A 53 0.86 5.00 -6.23
C MET A 53 1.75 4.04 -7.03
N GLU A 54 2.68 3.44 -6.31
CA GLU A 54 3.49 2.34 -6.83
C GLU A 54 3.47 1.15 -5.87
N ILE A 55 3.51 -0.06 -6.43
CA ILE A 55 3.53 -1.31 -5.67
C ILE A 55 4.56 -2.26 -6.28
N GLY A 56 5.48 -2.74 -5.44
CA GLY A 56 6.60 -3.58 -5.82
C GLY A 56 6.22 -5.03 -6.10
N ASP A 57 7.21 -5.76 -6.63
CA ASP A 57 7.07 -7.15 -7.06
C ASP A 57 6.52 -8.06 -5.97
N TYR A 58 5.69 -9.04 -6.35
CA TYR A 58 5.13 -10.08 -5.48
C TYR A 58 4.25 -9.56 -4.33
N SER A 59 3.83 -8.29 -4.38
CA SER A 59 2.93 -7.70 -3.39
C SER A 59 1.48 -7.85 -3.80
N TYR A 60 0.57 -7.82 -2.81
CA TYR A 60 -0.85 -7.81 -3.11
C TYR A 60 -1.66 -6.84 -2.23
N LEU A 61 -2.75 -6.35 -2.82
CA LEU A 61 -3.84 -5.64 -2.15
C LEU A 61 -5.09 -6.50 -2.22
N SER A 62 -5.66 -6.83 -1.08
CA SER A 62 -6.95 -7.50 -1.01
C SER A 62 -8.12 -6.55 -1.28
N ASP A 63 -9.33 -7.09 -1.26
CA ASP A 63 -10.58 -6.40 -1.57
C ASP A 63 -10.75 -5.07 -0.83
N ASN A 64 -11.39 -4.12 -1.51
CA ASN A 64 -11.80 -2.83 -0.96
C ASN A 64 -10.63 -1.97 -0.46
N ALA A 65 -9.53 -1.94 -1.22
CA ALA A 65 -8.41 -1.07 -0.95
C ALA A 65 -8.65 0.33 -1.53
N ILE A 66 -8.39 1.36 -0.73
CA ILE A 66 -8.45 2.76 -1.13
C ILE A 66 -7.11 3.40 -0.79
N VAL A 67 -6.30 3.69 -1.83
CA VAL A 67 -4.90 4.10 -1.67
C VAL A 67 -4.58 5.27 -2.56
N SER A 68 -3.98 6.31 -1.98
CA SER A 68 -3.51 7.49 -2.70
C SER A 68 -2.11 7.90 -2.24
N ASN A 69 -1.33 8.49 -3.14
CA ASN A 69 0.02 9.05 -2.91
C ASN A 69 0.95 8.15 -2.08
N THR A 70 1.02 6.86 -2.43
CA THR A 70 1.68 5.83 -1.61
C THR A 70 2.70 5.02 -2.42
N SER A 71 3.87 4.77 -1.83
CA SER A 71 4.85 3.80 -2.30
C SER A 71 4.78 2.54 -1.45
N ILE A 72 4.56 1.39 -2.08
CA ILE A 72 4.53 0.07 -1.44
C ILE A 72 5.67 -0.77 -2.00
N GLY A 73 6.49 -1.34 -1.14
CA GLY A 73 7.62 -2.20 -1.51
C GLY A 73 7.21 -3.56 -2.06
N LYS A 74 8.19 -4.46 -2.13
CA LYS A 74 8.06 -5.83 -2.63
C LYS A 74 7.60 -6.79 -1.53
N PHE A 75 6.96 -7.90 -1.90
CA PHE A 75 6.53 -8.98 -1.02
C PHE A 75 5.55 -8.55 0.08
N CYS A 76 4.85 -7.44 -0.11
CA CYS A 76 3.87 -6.94 0.85
C CYS A 76 2.55 -7.71 0.78
N SER A 77 1.99 -8.03 1.94
CA SER A 77 0.71 -8.72 2.11
C SER A 77 -0.29 -7.79 2.78
N ILE A 78 -1.22 -7.21 2.00
CA ILE A 78 -2.14 -6.19 2.50
C ILE A 78 -3.58 -6.73 2.48
N GLY A 79 -4.16 -6.81 3.67
CA GLY A 79 -5.51 -7.34 3.91
C GLY A 79 -6.63 -6.43 3.42
N PRO A 80 -7.89 -6.90 3.48
CA PRO A 80 -9.05 -6.19 2.96
C PRO A 80 -9.39 -4.93 3.78
N ASN A 81 -10.12 -4.00 3.15
CA ASN A 81 -10.51 -2.72 3.73
C ASN A 81 -9.29 -1.88 4.18
N PHE A 82 -8.30 -1.80 3.33
CA PHE A 82 -7.11 -0.98 3.55
C PHE A 82 -7.34 0.45 3.08
N PHE A 83 -7.19 1.42 3.99
CA PHE A 83 -7.32 2.86 3.72
C PHE A 83 -5.99 3.56 3.92
N CYS A 84 -5.54 4.31 2.91
CA CYS A 84 -4.23 4.96 2.92
C CYS A 84 -4.24 6.21 2.04
N GLY A 85 -3.83 7.37 2.60
CA GLY A 85 -3.62 8.56 1.79
C GLY A 85 -4.86 9.39 1.45
N TRP A 86 -5.62 9.87 2.45
CA TRP A 86 -6.84 10.68 2.25
C TRP A 86 -6.66 12.17 2.47
N GLY A 87 -5.46 12.62 2.77
CA GLY A 87 -5.16 14.00 3.05
C GLY A 87 -5.32 14.39 4.52
N VAL A 88 -4.73 15.53 4.84
CA VAL A 88 -4.81 16.15 6.15
C VAL A 88 -5.44 17.54 6.05
N HIS A 89 -6.04 17.98 7.14
CA HIS A 89 -6.51 19.34 7.32
C HIS A 89 -5.72 20.02 8.45
N PRO A 90 -5.41 21.32 8.33
CA PRO A 90 -4.71 22.05 9.40
C PRO A 90 -5.59 22.14 10.64
N THR A 91 -5.05 21.77 11.79
CA THR A 91 -5.76 21.84 13.09
C THR A 91 -5.45 23.11 13.87
N GLU A 92 -4.39 23.84 13.50
CA GLU A 92 -3.94 25.06 14.17
C GLU A 92 -4.47 26.34 13.51
N GLY A 93 -5.18 26.22 12.39
CA GLY A 93 -5.79 27.34 11.69
C GLY A 93 -7.12 27.78 12.30
N ILE A 94 -7.58 28.99 11.96
CA ILE A 94 -8.92 29.49 12.33
C ILE A 94 -10.02 28.56 11.79
N SER A 95 -9.76 27.89 10.67
CA SER A 95 -10.66 26.94 10.03
C SER A 95 -9.91 25.73 9.47
N THR A 96 -10.50 24.57 9.54
CA THR A 96 -10.03 23.35 8.89
C THR A 96 -10.49 23.23 7.44
N SER A 97 -11.27 24.18 6.92
CA SER A 97 -11.84 24.11 5.58
C SER A 97 -10.82 24.44 4.49
N PRO A 98 -10.69 23.61 3.44
CA PRO A 98 -9.76 23.84 2.32
C PRO A 98 -9.96 25.18 1.62
N VAL A 99 -11.15 25.76 1.65
CA VAL A 99 -11.42 27.06 1.02
C VAL A 99 -10.54 28.19 1.54
N PHE A 100 -9.93 28.07 2.73
CA PHE A 100 -9.10 29.08 3.35
C PHE A 100 -7.59 28.80 3.27
N TYR A 101 -7.19 27.60 2.84
CA TYR A 101 -5.78 27.22 2.82
C TYR A 101 -5.31 26.49 1.53
N SER A 102 -6.23 26.04 0.67
CA SER A 102 -5.88 25.36 -0.56
C SER A 102 -6.36 26.16 -1.79
N SER A 103 -5.43 26.49 -2.69
CA SER A 103 -5.76 27.16 -3.96
C SER A 103 -6.57 26.30 -4.90
N LYS A 104 -6.56 24.97 -4.69
CA LYS A 104 -7.25 23.95 -5.50
C LYS A 104 -8.70 23.72 -5.09
N ALA A 105 -9.13 24.25 -3.95
CA ALA A 105 -10.51 24.14 -3.51
C ALA A 105 -11.47 24.85 -4.48
N LYS A 106 -12.61 24.23 -4.78
CA LYS A 106 -13.57 24.71 -5.78
C LYS A 106 -14.03 26.18 -5.61
N PHE A 107 -14.06 26.67 -4.36
CA PHE A 107 -14.45 28.03 -4.01
C PHE A 107 -13.41 28.65 -3.04
N SER A 108 -12.13 28.59 -3.41
CA SER A 108 -11.06 29.04 -2.56
C SER A 108 -11.02 30.55 -2.36
N PHE A 109 -10.82 30.97 -1.12
CA PHE A 109 -10.36 32.33 -0.78
C PHE A 109 -8.81 32.41 -0.75
N SER A 110 -8.13 31.26 -0.78
CA SER A 110 -6.66 31.22 -0.77
C SER A 110 -6.13 31.27 -2.20
N LYS A 111 -5.09 32.08 -2.42
CA LYS A 111 -4.38 32.17 -3.70
C LYS A 111 -3.23 31.16 -3.80
N GLU A 112 -2.86 30.52 -2.69
CA GLU A 112 -1.76 29.58 -2.58
C GLU A 112 -2.11 28.44 -1.63
N ASP A 113 -1.41 27.31 -1.75
CA ASP A 113 -1.52 26.21 -0.82
C ASP A 113 -0.67 26.53 0.41
N LYS A 114 -1.27 26.56 1.60
CA LYS A 114 -0.60 26.91 2.86
C LYS A 114 -0.01 25.70 3.59
N ILE A 115 -0.44 24.49 3.22
CA ILE A 115 0.07 23.22 3.74
C ILE A 115 0.22 22.22 2.59
N ASP A 116 1.04 21.20 2.79
CA ASP A 116 0.98 19.98 2.00
C ASP A 116 -0.17 19.10 2.53
N GLU A 117 -1.25 19.01 1.77
CA GLU A 117 -2.44 18.22 2.15
C GLU A 117 -2.19 16.71 2.03
N HIS A 118 -1.19 16.30 1.22
CA HIS A 118 -0.97 14.89 0.87
C HIS A 118 0.50 14.48 0.97
N PRO A 119 1.12 14.54 2.17
CA PRO A 119 2.47 14.01 2.35
C PRO A 119 2.54 12.53 1.95
N LYS A 120 3.58 12.16 1.20
CA LYS A 120 3.74 10.81 0.67
C LYS A 120 3.83 9.78 1.80
N ILE A 121 3.12 8.67 1.64
CA ILE A 121 3.20 7.51 2.52
C ILE A 121 4.19 6.50 1.91
N THR A 122 5.04 5.90 2.76
CA THR A 122 6.00 4.88 2.34
C THR A 122 5.79 3.60 3.14
N ILE A 123 5.55 2.50 2.44
CA ILE A 123 5.46 1.16 3.00
C ILE A 123 6.64 0.36 2.44
N GLY A 124 7.51 -0.12 3.31
CA GLY A 124 8.70 -0.89 2.95
C GLY A 124 8.39 -2.24 2.33
N ASN A 125 9.38 -3.11 2.31
CA ASN A 125 9.30 -4.45 1.75
C ASN A 125 8.90 -5.47 2.81
N ASP A 126 8.30 -6.60 2.43
CA ASP A 126 7.89 -7.70 3.32
C ASP A 126 6.97 -7.23 4.46
N VAL A 127 6.15 -6.21 4.21
CA VAL A 127 5.21 -5.68 5.21
C VAL A 127 3.91 -6.46 5.17
N PHE A 128 3.46 -6.92 6.35
CA PHE A 128 2.11 -7.47 6.52
C PHE A 128 1.18 -6.44 7.15
N ILE A 129 0.06 -6.17 6.50
CA ILE A 129 -1.01 -5.30 7.01
C ILE A 129 -2.29 -6.10 7.11
N GLY A 130 -2.83 -6.20 8.33
CA GLY A 130 -4.09 -6.90 8.60
C GLY A 130 -5.31 -6.20 8.00
N ALA A 131 -6.48 -6.80 8.16
CA ALA A 131 -7.74 -6.24 7.68
C ALA A 131 -8.15 -4.97 8.44
N ASN A 132 -8.90 -4.05 7.77
CA ASN A 132 -9.45 -2.82 8.35
C ASN A 132 -8.36 -1.89 8.94
N VAL A 133 -7.22 -1.76 8.28
CA VAL A 133 -6.14 -0.86 8.70
C VAL A 133 -6.25 0.46 7.97
N THR A 134 -6.05 1.56 8.70
CA THR A 134 -5.91 2.91 8.16
C THR A 134 -4.50 3.43 8.39
N VAL A 135 -3.84 3.94 7.35
CA VAL A 135 -2.53 4.60 7.44
C VAL A 135 -2.72 6.09 7.15
N LEU A 136 -2.30 6.92 8.10
CA LEU A 136 -2.38 8.37 7.97
C LEU A 136 -1.25 8.92 7.09
N GLU A 137 -1.43 10.14 6.61
CA GLU A 137 -0.52 10.83 5.70
C GLU A 137 0.89 10.98 6.27
N GLY A 138 1.89 10.90 5.39
CA GLY A 138 3.31 11.11 5.71
C GLY A 138 3.96 9.98 6.49
N VAL A 139 3.22 8.93 6.86
CA VAL A 139 3.73 7.81 7.65
C VAL A 139 4.68 6.94 6.83
N THR A 140 5.76 6.51 7.48
CA THR A 140 6.67 5.47 6.97
C THR A 140 6.50 4.18 7.77
N ILE A 141 6.22 3.06 7.07
CA ILE A 141 6.23 1.70 7.65
C ILE A 141 7.47 0.98 7.15
N GLY A 142 8.37 0.62 8.07
CA GLY A 142 9.66 -0.01 7.75
C GLY A 142 9.54 -1.43 7.23
N ASP A 143 10.60 -1.91 6.59
CA ASP A 143 10.68 -3.26 6.02
C ASP A 143 10.37 -4.34 7.05
N GLY A 144 9.67 -5.37 6.65
CA GLY A 144 9.34 -6.50 7.51
C GLY A 144 8.37 -6.21 8.66
N ALA A 145 7.79 -5.01 8.73
CA ALA A 145 6.83 -4.65 9.79
C ALA A 145 5.51 -5.44 9.66
N VAL A 146 4.84 -5.61 10.79
CA VAL A 146 3.54 -6.27 10.88
C VAL A 146 2.56 -5.32 11.55
N ILE A 147 1.48 -4.99 10.84
CA ILE A 147 0.40 -4.14 11.35
C ILE A 147 -0.83 -5.01 11.62
N GLY A 148 -1.24 -5.07 12.88
CA GLY A 148 -2.42 -5.84 13.28
C GLY A 148 -3.72 -5.27 12.74
N ALA A 149 -4.69 -6.14 12.52
CA ALA A 149 -6.01 -5.77 12.02
C ALA A 149 -6.69 -4.69 12.88
N GLY A 150 -7.43 -3.79 12.24
CA GLY A 150 -8.15 -2.69 12.89
C GLY A 150 -7.27 -1.56 13.43
N ALA A 151 -5.97 -1.53 13.10
CA ALA A 151 -5.07 -0.51 13.57
C ALA A 151 -5.23 0.81 12.79
N VAL A 152 -4.98 1.94 13.49
CA VAL A 152 -4.80 3.26 12.87
C VAL A 152 -3.34 3.67 13.02
N VAL A 153 -2.59 3.62 11.92
CA VAL A 153 -1.16 3.93 11.88
C VAL A 153 -0.99 5.43 11.72
N SER A 154 -0.74 6.09 12.85
CA SER A 154 -0.65 7.56 12.95
C SER A 154 0.77 8.09 13.17
N LYS A 155 1.78 7.22 13.13
CA LYS A 155 3.21 7.53 13.26
C LYS A 155 4.04 6.44 12.60
N ASP A 156 5.31 6.75 12.35
CA ASP A 156 6.25 5.82 11.74
C ASP A 156 6.39 4.52 12.53
N ILE A 157 6.52 3.43 11.80
CA ILE A 157 6.71 2.09 12.33
C ILE A 157 8.12 1.61 11.93
N PRO A 158 8.97 1.28 12.91
CA PRO A 158 10.32 0.78 12.65
C PRO A 158 10.32 -0.56 11.89
N PRO A 159 11.41 -0.88 11.17
CA PRO A 159 11.57 -2.18 10.53
C PRO A 159 11.36 -3.34 11.48
N TYR A 160 10.70 -4.39 11.00
CA TYR A 160 10.40 -5.63 11.73
C TYR A 160 9.59 -5.45 13.03
N ALA A 161 9.03 -4.27 13.28
CA ALA A 161 8.15 -4.06 14.42
C ALA A 161 6.78 -4.71 14.20
N ILE A 162 6.18 -5.24 15.25
CA ILE A 162 4.79 -5.68 15.32
C ILE A 162 3.99 -4.62 16.07
N ALA A 163 3.14 -3.90 15.33
CA ALA A 163 2.37 -2.78 15.83
C ALA A 163 0.87 -3.03 15.70
N VAL A 164 0.09 -2.63 16.70
CA VAL A 164 -1.36 -2.90 16.76
C VAL A 164 -2.11 -1.75 17.43
N GLY A 165 -3.40 -1.67 17.16
CA GLY A 165 -4.37 -0.87 17.90
C GLY A 165 -4.58 0.54 17.39
N SER A 166 -5.49 1.25 18.05
CA SER A 166 -5.79 2.66 17.86
C SER A 166 -5.93 3.29 19.25
N PRO A 167 -4.96 4.15 19.64
CA PRO A 167 -3.77 4.58 18.91
C PRO A 167 -2.76 3.43 18.70
N ILE A 168 -1.96 3.53 17.62
CA ILE A 168 -0.97 2.51 17.26
C ILE A 168 0.12 2.37 18.32
N GLN A 169 0.46 1.13 18.69
CA GLN A 169 1.51 0.81 19.64
C GLN A 169 2.37 -0.34 19.13
N ILE A 170 3.68 -0.19 19.23
CA ILE A 170 4.63 -1.28 19.00
C ILE A 170 4.53 -2.23 20.18
N LYS A 171 4.23 -3.51 19.94
CA LYS A 171 4.13 -4.55 20.97
C LYS A 171 5.42 -5.33 21.15
N LYS A 172 6.11 -5.62 20.05
CA LYS A 172 7.40 -6.33 20.03
C LYS A 172 8.01 -6.22 18.64
N TYR A 173 9.18 -6.80 18.48
CA TYR A 173 9.81 -6.99 17.17
C TYR A 173 9.73 -8.47 16.75
N ARG A 174 9.84 -8.73 15.44
CA ARG A 174 9.83 -10.10 14.88
C ARG A 174 11.09 -10.88 15.29
N PHE A 175 12.23 -10.18 15.35
CA PHE A 175 13.56 -10.74 15.54
C PHE A 175 14.33 -9.93 16.58
N MET A 176 15.51 -10.43 16.98
CA MET A 176 16.47 -9.70 17.81
C MET A 176 17.13 -8.57 17.02
N GLU A 177 17.59 -7.55 17.71
CA GLU A 177 18.18 -6.34 17.10
C GLU A 177 19.30 -6.65 16.09
N ASN A 178 20.24 -7.55 16.46
CA ASN A 178 21.32 -7.98 15.58
C ASN A 178 20.82 -8.68 14.32
N GLN A 179 19.77 -9.49 14.42
CA GLN A 179 19.14 -10.15 13.27
C GLN A 179 18.43 -9.13 12.36
N ILE A 180 17.73 -8.13 12.93
CA ILE A 180 17.10 -7.05 12.19
C ILE A 180 18.13 -6.27 11.39
N GLN A 181 19.24 -5.89 12.02
CA GLN A 181 20.33 -5.17 11.35
C GLN A 181 20.95 -5.99 10.21
N ALA A 182 21.15 -7.29 10.41
CA ALA A 182 21.65 -8.19 9.37
C ALA A 182 20.68 -8.30 8.19
N LEU A 183 19.39 -8.54 8.46
CA LEU A 183 18.36 -8.66 7.42
C LEU A 183 18.18 -7.35 6.62
N GLN A 184 18.33 -6.19 7.27
CA GLN A 184 18.32 -4.90 6.59
C GLN A 184 19.55 -4.68 5.70
N ARG A 185 20.73 -5.24 6.05
CA ARG A 185 21.91 -5.22 5.16
C ARG A 185 21.74 -6.19 4.00
N ILE A 186 21.25 -7.39 4.25
CA ILE A 186 21.04 -8.44 3.23
C ILE A 186 20.04 -7.98 2.17
N GLN A 187 18.95 -7.32 2.57
CA GLN A 187 17.88 -6.86 1.66
C GLN A 187 17.40 -7.96 0.71
N TRP A 188 17.05 -9.12 1.24
CA TRP A 188 16.70 -10.32 0.48
C TRP A 188 15.59 -10.11 -0.57
N TRP A 189 14.74 -9.13 -0.40
CA TRP A 189 13.71 -8.75 -1.38
C TRP A 189 14.27 -8.23 -2.71
N ASN A 190 15.59 -8.00 -2.80
CA ASN A 190 16.30 -7.65 -4.03
C ASN A 190 17.02 -8.84 -4.67
N PHE A 191 16.88 -10.04 -4.13
CA PHE A 191 17.46 -11.27 -4.64
C PHE A 191 16.84 -11.65 -5.99
N ASP A 192 17.62 -12.34 -6.82
CA ASP A 192 17.13 -12.99 -8.03
C ASP A 192 16.33 -14.27 -7.69
N GLU A 193 15.72 -14.88 -8.70
CA GLU A 193 14.85 -16.05 -8.50
C GLU A 193 15.56 -17.26 -7.89
N GLU A 194 16.87 -17.46 -8.16
CA GLU A 194 17.64 -18.57 -7.58
C GLU A 194 17.93 -18.29 -6.09
N GLN A 195 18.27 -17.07 -5.77
CA GLN A 195 18.51 -16.65 -4.38
C GLN A 195 17.20 -16.65 -3.56
N LEU A 196 16.06 -16.34 -4.17
CA LEU A 196 14.75 -16.42 -3.49
C LEU A 196 14.38 -17.85 -3.09
N LYS A 197 14.88 -18.88 -3.76
CA LYS A 197 14.70 -20.27 -3.33
C LYS A 197 15.36 -20.57 -1.98
N GLU A 198 16.45 -19.87 -1.67
CA GLU A 198 17.09 -19.98 -0.36
C GLU A 198 16.26 -19.38 0.77
N VAL A 199 15.50 -18.31 0.48
CA VAL A 199 14.54 -17.75 1.43
C VAL A 199 13.46 -18.79 1.75
N GLU A 200 12.93 -19.50 0.74
CA GLU A 200 11.93 -20.56 0.90
C GLU A 200 12.51 -21.74 1.68
N GLN A 201 13.70 -22.24 1.31
CA GLN A 201 14.33 -23.40 1.95
C GLN A 201 14.68 -23.14 3.42
N ARG A 202 15.05 -21.90 3.76
CA ARG A 202 15.44 -21.48 5.11
C ARG A 202 14.37 -20.68 5.84
N PHE A 203 13.10 -20.86 5.47
CA PHE A 203 12.00 -19.98 5.89
C PHE A 203 11.91 -19.74 7.41
N PHE A 204 12.23 -20.76 8.22
CA PHE A 204 12.28 -20.65 9.68
C PHE A 204 13.71 -20.68 10.26
N ASP A 205 14.74 -20.84 9.43
CA ASP A 205 16.16 -20.85 9.83
C ASP A 205 16.79 -19.46 9.60
N VAL A 206 16.36 -18.49 10.42
CA VAL A 206 16.81 -17.09 10.26
C VAL A 206 18.31 -16.95 10.51
N ASP A 207 18.86 -17.64 11.50
CA ASP A 207 20.29 -17.55 11.82
C ASP A 207 21.15 -18.16 10.71
N GLY A 208 20.82 -19.34 10.21
CA GLY A 208 21.52 -19.95 9.08
C GLY A 208 21.35 -19.16 7.77
N PHE A 209 20.23 -18.44 7.60
CA PHE A 209 20.06 -17.52 6.48
C PHE A 209 21.00 -16.32 6.60
N ILE A 210 21.08 -15.71 7.77
CA ILE A 210 21.98 -14.58 8.05
C ILE A 210 23.43 -14.99 7.87
N GLU A 211 23.85 -16.12 8.45
CA GLU A 211 25.22 -16.65 8.32
C GLU A 211 25.64 -16.83 6.84
N LYS A 212 24.69 -17.25 5.99
CA LYS A 212 24.97 -17.44 4.57
C LYS A 212 25.09 -16.14 3.77
N PHE A 213 24.29 -15.13 4.08
CA PHE A 213 24.12 -13.95 3.23
C PHE A 213 24.62 -12.64 3.81
N ASP A 214 24.79 -12.51 5.12
CA ASP A 214 25.41 -11.33 5.73
C ASP A 214 26.93 -11.40 5.61
N LYS A 215 27.49 -10.53 4.78
CA LYS A 215 28.91 -10.44 4.52
C LYS A 215 29.59 -9.33 5.34
N ALA A 216 28.98 -8.93 6.46
CA ALA A 216 29.54 -7.86 7.31
C ALA A 216 30.81 -8.31 8.04
#